data_9d5460ee9c947e67c59b1de64c31ff90
#
_entry.id   9d5460ee9c947e67c59b1de64c31ff90
#
_cell.length_a   1.000
_cell.length_b   1.000
_cell.length_c   1.000
_cell.angle_alpha   90.00
_cell.angle_beta   90.00
_cell.angle_gamma   90.00
#
_symmetry.space_group_name_H-M   'P 1'
#
loop_
_entity.id
_entity.type
_entity.pdbx_description
1 polymer ?
#
loop_
_entity_poly.entity_id
_entity_poly.type
_entity_poly.pdbx_seq_one_letter_code
_entity_poly.pdbx_strand_id
1 'polypeptide(L)'
;MTDPDTTPPASGKPRRRKDARPGEIIAAGISEFEENGFHKANLSRIAQKAGIAKGTIYLYYESKEALFLAAIEEQVTSVMSESEADLGAVNGTTRDLLNKLLKNMYDRFVHGEAQALFRILLTEGDRMPDVISSYHAMTVQRGTKLLKMILARGIDRGEVRPGPVVETPQVLIAPAVYFAVHKMMFKNAQPLDFEQYFEAHLDILFNGVLKKQAAD
;
A
#
# COMPACT_ATOMS: atom_id res chain seq x y z
N MET A 1 1.76 68.55 27.41
CA MET A 1 0.74 67.90 26.54
C MET A 1 1.18 66.48 26.31
N THR A 2 0.70 65.63 27.12
CA THR A 2 1.03 64.21 27.26
C THR A 2 0.06 63.39 26.40
N ASP A 3 0.58 62.59 25.55
CA ASP A 3 -0.22 61.62 24.78
C ASP A 3 -0.03 60.26 25.43
N PRO A 4 -1.08 59.62 25.90
CA PRO A 4 -1.07 58.25 26.35
C PRO A 4 -1.86 57.39 25.36
N ASP A 5 -1.32 56.41 24.75
CA ASP A 5 -2.00 55.14 24.52
C ASP A 5 -1.12 54.23 23.69
N THR A 6 -0.37 53.39 24.39
CA THR A 6 0.26 52.21 23.75
C THR A 6 -0.30 50.98 24.46
N THR A 7 -1.45 50.54 23.96
CA THR A 7 -1.99 49.24 24.33
C THR A 7 -1.18 48.12 23.63
N PRO A 8 -0.61 47.13 24.35
CA PRO A 8 0.08 46.02 23.71
C PRO A 8 -0.93 45.13 22.99
N PRO A 9 -0.55 44.55 21.85
CA PRO A 9 -1.44 43.64 21.12
C PRO A 9 -1.73 42.39 21.92
N ALA A 10 -2.99 42.06 22.01
CA ALA A 10 -3.50 40.85 22.63
C ALA A 10 -2.82 39.62 22.07
N SER A 11 -2.21 38.83 22.94
CA SER A 11 -1.69 37.50 22.65
C SER A 11 -2.81 36.61 22.12
N GLY A 12 -2.86 36.43 20.81
CA GLY A 12 -3.76 35.48 20.16
C GLY A 12 -3.50 34.09 20.70
N LYS A 13 -4.47 33.51 21.43
CA LYS A 13 -4.47 32.07 21.77
C LYS A 13 -4.23 31.29 20.52
N PRO A 14 -3.37 30.24 20.55
CA PRO A 14 -3.14 29.39 19.39
C PRO A 14 -4.49 28.85 18.95
N ARG A 15 -4.86 29.17 17.69
CA ARG A 15 -6.05 28.66 17.04
C ARG A 15 -5.90 27.15 17.00
N ARG A 16 -6.63 26.42 17.84
CA ARG A 16 -6.68 24.98 17.85
C ARG A 16 -6.92 24.55 16.39
N ARG A 17 -5.96 23.80 15.81
CA ARG A 17 -6.15 23.10 14.53
C ARG A 17 -7.36 22.19 14.69
N LYS A 18 -8.52 22.66 14.22
CA LYS A 18 -9.78 21.90 14.34
C LYS A 18 -9.93 20.82 13.28
N ASP A 19 -9.09 20.83 12.25
CA ASP A 19 -9.20 19.95 11.11
C ASP A 19 -7.86 19.22 10.93
N ALA A 20 -7.60 18.20 11.79
CA ALA A 20 -6.61 17.19 11.42
C ALA A 20 -7.15 16.50 10.16
N ARG A 21 -6.39 16.54 9.09
CA ARG A 21 -6.77 15.85 7.86
C ARG A 21 -6.72 14.34 8.13
N PRO A 22 -7.65 13.54 7.60
CA PRO A 22 -7.63 12.07 7.80
C PRO A 22 -6.25 11.46 7.58
N GLY A 23 -5.50 11.90 6.57
CA GLY A 23 -4.13 11.45 6.30
C GLY A 23 -3.11 11.74 7.44
N GLU A 24 -3.25 12.85 8.19
CA GLU A 24 -2.38 13.12 9.36
C GLU A 24 -2.65 12.10 10.50
N ILE A 25 -3.90 11.69 10.66
CA ILE A 25 -4.28 10.67 11.64
C ILE A 25 -3.79 9.30 11.20
N ILE A 26 -3.90 8.97 9.92
CA ILE A 26 -3.41 7.71 9.34
C ILE A 26 -1.89 7.62 9.51
N ALA A 27 -1.14 8.65 9.14
CA ALA A 27 0.32 8.69 9.31
C ALA A 27 0.73 8.51 10.78
N ALA A 28 0.05 9.18 11.71
CA ALA A 28 0.27 8.99 13.15
C ALA A 28 -0.08 7.57 13.61
N GLY A 29 -1.13 6.97 13.03
CA GLY A 29 -1.53 5.60 13.26
C GLY A 29 -0.46 4.60 12.82
N ILE A 30 0.03 4.73 11.59
CA ILE A 30 1.10 3.89 11.04
C ILE A 30 2.35 3.97 11.92
N SER A 31 2.78 5.20 12.29
CA SER A 31 3.92 5.39 13.20
C SER A 31 3.71 4.70 14.56
N GLU A 32 2.51 4.79 15.14
CA GLU A 32 2.20 4.12 16.40
C GLU A 32 2.22 2.60 16.27
N PHE A 33 1.69 2.07 15.15
CA PHE A 33 1.71 0.63 14.87
C PHE A 33 3.13 0.11 14.64
N GLU A 34 3.98 0.88 13.97
CA GLU A 34 5.39 0.50 13.76
C GLU A 34 6.18 0.43 15.06
N GLU A 35 6.02 1.42 15.93
CA GLU A 35 6.78 1.53 17.16
C GLU A 35 6.34 0.51 18.23
N ASN A 36 5.03 0.29 18.35
CA ASN A 36 4.45 -0.45 19.49
C ASN A 36 3.80 -1.79 19.09
N GLY A 37 3.72 -2.09 17.79
CA GLY A 37 2.91 -3.18 17.27
C GLY A 37 1.41 -2.86 17.37
N PHE A 38 0.60 -3.59 16.59
CA PHE A 38 -0.85 -3.33 16.54
C PHE A 38 -1.53 -3.58 17.90
N HIS A 39 -1.15 -4.66 18.59
CA HIS A 39 -1.80 -5.05 19.84
C HIS A 39 -1.67 -3.99 20.95
N LYS A 40 -0.48 -3.39 21.10
CA LYS A 40 -0.20 -2.38 22.13
C LYS A 40 -0.59 -0.96 21.71
N ALA A 41 -0.82 -0.72 20.43
CA ALA A 41 -1.24 0.58 19.93
C ALA A 41 -2.62 0.96 20.49
N ASN A 42 -2.84 2.27 20.69
CA ASN A 42 -4.13 2.79 21.11
C ASN A 42 -4.43 4.17 20.51
N LEU A 43 -5.72 4.45 20.30
CA LEU A 43 -6.17 5.70 19.70
C LEU A 43 -5.77 6.96 20.50
N SER A 44 -5.56 6.86 21.80
CA SER A 44 -5.14 8.02 22.59
C SER A 44 -3.72 8.49 22.27
N ARG A 45 -2.77 7.55 22.10
CA ARG A 45 -1.40 7.87 21.66
C ARG A 45 -1.37 8.34 20.22
N ILE A 46 -2.19 7.73 19.35
CA ILE A 46 -2.33 8.17 17.96
C ILE A 46 -2.84 9.62 17.90
N ALA A 47 -3.88 9.96 18.68
CA ALA A 47 -4.37 11.33 18.77
C ALA A 47 -3.29 12.31 19.24
N GLN A 48 -2.48 11.91 20.24
CA GLN A 48 -1.36 12.71 20.72
C GLN A 48 -0.30 12.93 19.63
N LYS A 49 0.07 11.88 18.88
CA LYS A 49 1.01 11.97 17.75
C LYS A 49 0.47 12.86 16.62
N ALA A 50 -0.83 12.77 16.33
CA ALA A 50 -1.50 13.61 15.35
C ALA A 50 -1.75 15.06 15.82
N GLY A 51 -1.43 15.40 17.08
CA GLY A 51 -1.65 16.74 17.65
C GLY A 51 -3.12 17.13 17.82
N ILE A 52 -4.01 16.13 17.98
CA ILE A 52 -5.45 16.32 18.17
C ILE A 52 -5.94 15.87 19.55
N ALA A 53 -7.11 16.34 19.95
CA ALA A 53 -7.72 15.86 21.18
C ALA A 53 -8.19 14.40 21.05
N LYS A 54 -8.10 13.64 22.15
CA LYS A 54 -8.56 12.23 22.19
C LYS A 54 -10.00 12.06 21.69
N GLY A 55 -10.91 12.98 22.01
CA GLY A 55 -12.28 12.92 21.53
C GLY A 55 -12.41 13.18 20.02
N THR A 56 -11.45 13.89 19.42
CA THR A 56 -11.47 14.19 18.00
C THR A 56 -11.19 12.96 17.14
N ILE A 57 -10.30 12.05 17.58
CA ILE A 57 -9.99 10.86 16.78
C ILE A 57 -11.20 9.94 16.63
N TYR A 58 -12.07 9.85 17.65
CA TYR A 58 -13.28 9.03 17.59
C TYR A 58 -14.36 9.57 16.64
N LEU A 59 -14.22 10.82 16.15
CA LEU A 59 -15.08 11.36 15.09
C LEU A 59 -14.70 10.81 13.71
N TYR A 60 -13.47 10.31 13.55
CA TYR A 60 -12.93 9.79 12.29
C TYR A 60 -12.86 8.26 12.30
N TYR A 61 -12.44 7.67 13.41
CA TYR A 61 -12.21 6.23 13.52
C TYR A 61 -12.74 5.71 14.85
N GLU A 62 -13.72 4.83 14.79
CA GLU A 62 -14.36 4.24 15.98
C GLU A 62 -13.44 3.29 16.76
N SER A 63 -12.46 2.69 16.06
CA SER A 63 -11.51 1.73 16.64
C SER A 63 -10.13 1.84 15.95
N LYS A 64 -9.12 1.22 16.55
CA LYS A 64 -7.80 1.11 15.93
C LYS A 64 -7.81 0.18 14.72
N GLU A 65 -8.70 -0.78 14.70
CA GLU A 65 -8.98 -1.68 13.56
C GLU A 65 -9.50 -0.89 12.38
N ALA A 66 -10.47 0.01 12.59
CA ALA A 66 -11.02 0.89 11.56
C ALA A 66 -9.93 1.83 11.00
N LEU A 67 -9.09 2.40 11.87
CA LEU A 67 -7.95 3.23 11.44
C LEU A 67 -6.92 2.41 10.65
N PHE A 68 -6.63 1.19 11.08
CA PHE A 68 -5.69 0.31 10.40
C PHE A 68 -6.18 -0.08 9.00
N LEU A 69 -7.45 -0.41 8.87
CA LEU A 69 -8.09 -0.68 7.57
C LEU A 69 -8.07 0.56 6.66
N ALA A 70 -8.34 1.74 7.19
CA ALA A 70 -8.25 2.99 6.42
C ALA A 70 -6.81 3.27 5.95
N ALA A 71 -5.81 2.97 6.77
CA ALA A 71 -4.41 3.07 6.37
C ALA A 71 -4.06 2.10 5.23
N ILE A 72 -4.54 0.87 5.28
CA ILE A 72 -4.39 -0.10 4.18
C ILE A 72 -5.10 0.41 2.92
N GLU A 73 -6.33 0.86 3.05
CA GLU A 73 -7.14 1.35 1.92
C GLU A 73 -6.47 2.52 1.21
N GLU A 74 -5.92 3.47 1.94
CA GLU A 74 -5.17 4.60 1.38
C GLU A 74 -3.98 4.11 0.56
N GLN A 75 -3.20 3.15 1.08
CA GLN A 75 -2.05 2.58 0.38
C GLN A 75 -2.44 1.79 -0.88
N VAL A 76 -3.56 1.08 -0.84
CA VAL A 76 -4.03 0.23 -1.95
C VAL A 76 -4.72 1.05 -3.03
N THR A 77 -5.59 1.98 -2.64
CA THR A 77 -6.45 2.73 -3.57
C THR A 77 -5.64 3.53 -4.59
N SER A 78 -4.55 4.14 -4.18
CA SER A 78 -3.68 4.92 -5.09
C SER A 78 -3.12 4.04 -6.22
N VAL A 79 -2.56 2.86 -5.92
CA VAL A 79 -2.04 1.93 -6.96
C VAL A 79 -3.16 1.43 -7.86
N MET A 80 -4.26 1.02 -7.27
CA MET A 80 -5.37 0.44 -8.04
C MET A 80 -5.99 1.47 -8.98
N SER A 81 -6.22 2.69 -8.50
CA SER A 81 -6.82 3.76 -9.31
C SER A 81 -5.93 4.17 -10.48
N GLU A 82 -4.62 4.27 -10.27
CA GLU A 82 -3.67 4.55 -11.34
C GLU A 82 -3.67 3.44 -12.39
N SER A 83 -3.63 2.17 -11.96
CA SER A 83 -3.62 1.01 -12.85
C SER A 83 -4.95 0.82 -13.58
N GLU A 84 -6.08 1.10 -12.93
CA GLU A 84 -7.40 1.09 -13.56
C GLU A 84 -7.53 2.22 -14.62
N ALA A 85 -6.99 3.40 -14.35
CA ALA A 85 -6.95 4.52 -15.30
C ALA A 85 -6.07 4.19 -16.52
N ASP A 86 -4.90 3.58 -16.29
CA ASP A 86 -4.01 3.13 -17.37
C ASP A 86 -4.65 2.05 -18.23
N LEU A 87 -5.42 1.14 -17.63
CA LEU A 87 -6.15 0.11 -18.36
C LEU A 87 -7.24 0.71 -19.28
N GLY A 88 -7.91 1.78 -18.80
CA GLY A 88 -8.90 2.54 -19.58
C GLY A 88 -8.29 3.42 -20.67
N ALA A 89 -7.03 3.85 -20.52
CA ALA A 89 -6.31 4.56 -21.54
C ALA A 89 -5.93 3.59 -22.68
N VAL A 90 -6.30 3.92 -23.91
CA VAL A 90 -6.09 3.07 -25.11
C VAL A 90 -4.61 2.84 -25.43
N ASN A 91 -3.70 3.58 -24.78
CA ASN A 91 -2.28 3.62 -25.06
C ASN A 91 -1.48 2.69 -24.14
N GLY A 92 -0.58 1.89 -24.71
CA GLY A 92 0.33 0.98 -24.03
C GLY A 92 0.04 -0.50 -24.28
N THR A 93 1.09 -1.30 -24.23
CA THR A 93 1.03 -2.77 -24.35
C THR A 93 0.67 -3.40 -23.00
N THR A 94 0.27 -4.67 -23.00
CA THR A 94 0.10 -5.43 -21.75
C THR A 94 1.40 -5.52 -20.95
N ARG A 95 2.55 -5.58 -21.65
CA ARG A 95 3.87 -5.51 -21.02
C ARG A 95 4.07 -4.22 -20.23
N ASP A 96 3.71 -3.07 -20.80
CA ASP A 96 3.85 -1.76 -20.15
C ASP A 96 2.97 -1.66 -18.90
N LEU A 97 1.71 -2.14 -18.99
CA LEU A 97 0.78 -2.17 -17.86
C LEU A 97 1.28 -3.06 -16.71
N LEU A 98 1.74 -4.27 -17.02
CA LEU A 98 2.28 -5.20 -16.02
C LEU A 98 3.56 -4.65 -15.39
N ASN A 99 4.46 -4.10 -16.19
CA ASN A 99 5.71 -3.48 -15.70
C ASN A 99 5.40 -2.34 -14.72
N LYS A 100 4.51 -1.41 -15.10
CA LYS A 100 4.11 -0.28 -14.25
C LYS A 100 3.45 -0.75 -12.96
N LEU A 101 2.51 -1.70 -13.05
CA LEU A 101 1.83 -2.26 -11.88
C LEU A 101 2.81 -2.90 -10.90
N LEU A 102 3.72 -3.75 -11.42
CA LEU A 102 4.73 -4.42 -10.61
C LEU A 102 5.69 -3.42 -9.98
N LYS A 103 6.20 -2.45 -10.77
CA LYS A 103 7.08 -1.41 -10.24
C LYS A 103 6.43 -0.65 -9.09
N ASN A 104 5.20 -0.18 -9.27
CA ASN A 104 4.46 0.53 -8.22
C ASN A 104 4.29 -0.34 -6.96
N MET A 105 4.04 -1.64 -7.13
CA MET A 105 3.90 -2.59 -6.03
C MET A 105 5.22 -2.78 -5.27
N TYR A 106 6.34 -2.97 -5.99
CA TYR A 106 7.66 -3.11 -5.38
C TYR A 106 8.07 -1.84 -4.65
N ASP A 107 7.92 -0.66 -5.26
CA ASP A 107 8.28 0.63 -4.65
C ASP A 107 7.59 0.82 -3.28
N ARG A 108 6.34 0.40 -3.15
CA ARG A 108 5.59 0.47 -1.88
C ARG A 108 6.13 -0.50 -0.83
N PHE A 109 6.53 -1.70 -1.23
CA PHE A 109 7.16 -2.66 -0.31
C PHE A 109 8.61 -2.30 0.04
N VAL A 110 9.31 -1.59 -0.84
CA VAL A 110 10.72 -1.20 -0.61
C VAL A 110 10.83 0.06 0.23
N HIS A 111 10.01 1.08 -0.06
CA HIS A 111 10.19 2.44 0.45
C HIS A 111 8.97 2.99 1.20
N GLY A 112 7.83 2.26 1.21
CA GLY A 112 6.57 2.80 1.67
C GLY A 112 6.11 2.29 3.04
N GLU A 113 5.14 2.97 3.57
CA GLU A 113 4.39 2.61 4.80
C GLU A 113 3.66 1.27 4.66
N ALA A 114 3.41 0.82 3.41
CA ALA A 114 2.82 -0.49 3.13
C ALA A 114 3.62 -1.65 3.74
N GLN A 115 4.97 -1.53 3.87
CA GLN A 115 5.79 -2.56 4.50
C GLN A 115 5.43 -2.76 5.97
N ALA A 116 5.20 -1.68 6.72
CA ALA A 116 4.82 -1.74 8.12
C ALA A 116 3.46 -2.41 8.32
N LEU A 117 2.48 -1.99 7.52
CA LEU A 117 1.13 -2.56 7.57
C LEU A 117 1.14 -4.04 7.18
N PHE A 118 1.87 -4.41 6.13
CA PHE A 118 2.02 -5.80 5.69
C PHE A 118 2.69 -6.68 6.75
N ARG A 119 3.73 -6.16 7.42
CA ARG A 119 4.36 -6.87 8.54
C ARG A 119 3.36 -7.18 9.65
N ILE A 120 2.51 -6.22 10.02
CA ILE A 120 1.50 -6.39 11.07
C ILE A 120 0.48 -7.47 10.65
N LEU A 121 0.02 -7.45 9.40
CA LEU A 121 -0.87 -8.49 8.87
C LEU A 121 -0.25 -9.89 8.96
N LEU A 122 1.04 -10.01 8.66
CA LEU A 122 1.74 -11.30 8.73
C LEU A 122 1.97 -11.78 10.17
N THR A 123 2.24 -10.87 11.10
CA THR A 123 2.64 -11.24 12.47
C THR A 123 1.50 -11.28 13.47
N GLU A 124 0.44 -10.53 13.25
CA GLU A 124 -0.68 -10.37 14.17
C GLU A 124 -2.04 -10.73 13.55
N GLY A 125 -2.08 -11.04 12.25
CA GLY A 125 -3.32 -11.26 11.49
C GLY A 125 -4.23 -12.34 12.06
N ASP A 126 -3.70 -13.43 12.59
CA ASP A 126 -4.48 -14.49 13.24
C ASP A 126 -5.34 -13.99 14.40
N ARG A 127 -4.95 -12.86 15.00
CA ARG A 127 -5.68 -12.22 16.11
C ARG A 127 -6.70 -11.19 15.64
N MET A 128 -6.76 -10.95 14.34
CA MET A 128 -7.60 -9.92 13.72
C MET A 128 -8.37 -10.47 12.51
N PRO A 129 -9.21 -11.51 12.67
CA PRO A 129 -9.85 -12.19 11.54
C PRO A 129 -10.70 -11.24 10.68
N ASP A 130 -11.39 -10.27 11.29
CA ASP A 130 -12.21 -9.30 10.56
C ASP A 130 -11.35 -8.34 9.72
N VAL A 131 -10.19 -7.93 10.25
CA VAL A 131 -9.22 -7.11 9.51
C VAL A 131 -8.64 -7.90 8.33
N ILE A 132 -8.28 -9.17 8.54
CA ILE A 132 -7.77 -10.05 7.47
C ILE A 132 -8.84 -10.25 6.39
N SER A 133 -10.10 -10.49 6.76
CA SER A 133 -11.20 -10.64 5.81
C SER A 133 -11.40 -9.37 4.98
N SER A 134 -11.38 -8.20 5.62
CA SER A 134 -11.50 -6.91 4.96
C SER A 134 -10.29 -6.64 4.05
N TYR A 135 -9.07 -6.89 4.52
CA TYR A 135 -7.85 -6.79 3.71
C TYR A 135 -7.92 -7.69 2.46
N HIS A 136 -8.38 -8.92 2.63
CA HIS A 136 -8.53 -9.85 1.51
C HIS A 136 -9.51 -9.31 0.45
N ALA A 137 -10.66 -8.79 0.87
CA ALA A 137 -11.66 -8.23 -0.04
C ALA A 137 -11.13 -6.96 -0.75
N MET A 138 -10.54 -6.04 0.00
CA MET A 138 -10.10 -4.74 -0.53
C MET A 138 -8.85 -4.86 -1.41
N THR A 139 -7.90 -5.72 -1.05
CA THR A 139 -6.58 -5.80 -1.68
C THR A 139 -6.47 -6.99 -2.61
N VAL A 140 -6.67 -8.20 -2.08
CA VAL A 140 -6.40 -9.44 -2.84
C VAL A 140 -7.43 -9.66 -3.94
N GLN A 141 -8.72 -9.53 -3.62
CA GLN A 141 -9.77 -9.74 -4.63
C GLN A 141 -9.76 -8.64 -5.69
N ARG A 142 -9.62 -7.37 -5.29
CA ARG A 142 -9.55 -6.24 -6.23
C ARG A 142 -8.32 -6.33 -7.13
N GLY A 143 -7.15 -6.64 -6.55
CA GLY A 143 -5.91 -6.83 -7.32
C GLY A 143 -5.99 -8.01 -8.28
N THR A 144 -6.59 -9.13 -7.86
CA THR A 144 -6.84 -10.29 -8.74
C THR A 144 -7.74 -9.93 -9.91
N LYS A 145 -8.83 -9.17 -9.64
CA LYS A 145 -9.73 -8.70 -10.70
C LYS A 145 -9.01 -7.81 -11.70
N LEU A 146 -8.21 -6.86 -11.23
CA LEU A 146 -7.42 -5.97 -12.09
C LEU A 146 -6.45 -6.77 -12.99
N LEU A 147 -5.70 -7.73 -12.42
CA LEU A 147 -4.80 -8.59 -13.19
C LEU A 147 -5.56 -9.39 -14.25
N LYS A 148 -6.72 -9.95 -13.91
CA LYS A 148 -7.57 -10.65 -14.90
C LYS A 148 -8.00 -9.73 -16.04
N MET A 149 -8.37 -8.50 -15.76
CA MET A 149 -8.73 -7.51 -16.78
C MET A 149 -7.53 -7.16 -17.69
N ILE A 150 -6.33 -6.98 -17.12
CA ILE A 150 -5.11 -6.71 -17.89
C ILE A 150 -4.78 -7.90 -18.81
N LEU A 151 -4.86 -9.12 -18.30
CA LEU A 151 -4.58 -10.33 -19.07
C LEU A 151 -5.61 -10.58 -20.15
N ALA A 152 -6.91 -10.40 -19.86
CA ALA A 152 -7.98 -10.54 -20.84
C ALA A 152 -7.78 -9.56 -22.01
N ARG A 153 -7.52 -8.27 -21.71
CA ARG A 153 -7.19 -7.28 -22.75
C ARG A 153 -5.98 -7.70 -23.58
N GLY A 154 -4.96 -8.27 -22.94
CA GLY A 154 -3.77 -8.76 -23.62
C GLY A 154 -4.05 -9.95 -24.55
N ILE A 155 -4.97 -10.85 -24.18
CA ILE A 155 -5.42 -11.94 -25.03
C ILE A 155 -6.16 -11.40 -26.26
N ASP A 156 -7.12 -10.47 -26.05
CA ASP A 156 -7.89 -9.85 -27.14
C ASP A 156 -6.99 -9.12 -28.14
N ARG A 157 -5.84 -8.62 -27.69
CA ARG A 157 -4.84 -7.93 -28.54
C ARG A 157 -3.77 -8.87 -29.12
N GLY A 158 -3.81 -10.16 -28.79
CA GLY A 158 -2.78 -11.12 -29.19
C GLY A 158 -1.42 -10.93 -28.51
N GLU A 159 -1.37 -10.18 -27.41
CA GLU A 159 -0.14 -9.89 -26.63
C GLU A 159 0.11 -10.94 -25.53
N VAL A 160 -0.94 -11.63 -25.10
CA VAL A 160 -0.91 -12.66 -24.05
C VAL A 160 -1.47 -13.97 -24.59
N ARG A 161 -0.76 -15.07 -24.40
CA ARG A 161 -1.26 -16.39 -24.72
C ARG A 161 -2.29 -16.86 -23.68
N PRO A 162 -3.40 -17.52 -24.08
CA PRO A 162 -4.26 -18.21 -23.13
C PRO A 162 -3.47 -19.28 -22.34
N GLY A 163 -3.86 -19.46 -21.09
CA GLY A 163 -3.21 -20.49 -20.26
C GLY A 163 -3.58 -20.34 -18.77
N PRO A 164 -3.07 -21.24 -17.90
CA PRO A 164 -3.45 -21.30 -16.48
C PRO A 164 -3.20 -20.00 -15.69
N VAL A 165 -2.25 -19.17 -16.13
CA VAL A 165 -1.95 -17.89 -15.48
C VAL A 165 -3.14 -16.92 -15.51
N VAL A 166 -4.04 -17.06 -16.49
CA VAL A 166 -5.24 -16.20 -16.60
C VAL A 166 -6.23 -16.51 -15.48
N GLU A 167 -6.32 -17.78 -15.10
CA GLU A 167 -7.18 -18.23 -14.00
C GLU A 167 -6.59 -17.91 -12.63
N THR A 168 -5.26 -17.96 -12.51
CA THR A 168 -4.53 -17.77 -11.26
C THR A 168 -3.48 -16.66 -11.39
N PRO A 169 -3.89 -15.42 -11.68
CA PRO A 169 -2.95 -14.34 -11.99
C PRO A 169 -2.11 -13.89 -10.79
N GLN A 170 -2.44 -14.34 -9.57
CA GLN A 170 -1.66 -14.06 -8.36
C GLN A 170 -0.23 -14.56 -8.45
N VAL A 171 0.04 -15.59 -9.29
CA VAL A 171 1.41 -16.07 -9.53
C VAL A 171 2.33 -15.00 -10.12
N LEU A 172 1.76 -13.99 -10.82
CA LEU A 172 2.52 -12.89 -11.40
C LEU A 172 3.05 -11.90 -10.36
N ILE A 173 2.44 -11.84 -9.20
CA ILE A 173 2.83 -10.93 -8.11
C ILE A 173 3.55 -11.65 -6.96
N ALA A 174 3.57 -12.98 -6.97
CA ALA A 174 4.18 -13.78 -5.91
C ALA A 174 5.66 -13.43 -5.65
N PRO A 175 6.51 -13.17 -6.66
CA PRO A 175 7.89 -12.75 -6.42
C PRO A 175 8.02 -11.43 -5.66
N ALA A 176 7.11 -10.47 -5.87
CA ALA A 176 7.12 -9.21 -5.12
C ALA A 176 6.75 -9.41 -3.66
N VAL A 177 5.79 -10.31 -3.37
CA VAL A 177 5.45 -10.70 -1.99
C VAL A 177 6.64 -11.41 -1.33
N TYR A 178 7.31 -12.33 -2.04
CA TYR A 178 8.53 -12.96 -1.53
C TYR A 178 9.62 -11.93 -1.21
N PHE A 179 9.86 -10.98 -2.11
CA PHE A 179 10.84 -9.90 -1.88
C PHE A 179 10.51 -9.09 -0.62
N ALA A 180 9.24 -8.73 -0.41
CA ALA A 180 8.79 -8.01 0.78
C ALA A 180 9.05 -8.82 2.06
N VAL A 181 8.68 -10.10 2.08
CA VAL A 181 8.91 -11.00 3.22
C VAL A 181 10.40 -11.20 3.48
N HIS A 182 11.19 -11.45 2.44
CA HIS A 182 12.64 -11.62 2.53
C HIS A 182 13.31 -10.37 3.13
N LYS A 183 12.94 -9.18 2.64
CA LYS A 183 13.46 -7.90 3.14
C LYS A 183 13.15 -7.70 4.63
N MET A 184 11.94 -8.11 5.08
CA MET A 184 11.56 -8.02 6.50
C MET A 184 12.35 -8.98 7.39
N MET A 185 12.56 -10.21 6.91
CA MET A 185 13.19 -11.28 7.72
C MET A 185 14.71 -11.22 7.70
N PHE A 186 15.32 -10.91 6.55
CA PHE A 186 16.76 -11.05 6.31
C PHE A 186 17.48 -9.72 6.08
N LYS A 187 16.86 -8.60 6.46
CA LYS A 187 17.38 -7.23 6.29
C LYS A 187 18.86 -7.06 6.61
N ASN A 188 19.33 -7.72 7.70
CA ASN A 188 20.70 -7.57 8.20
C ASN A 188 21.61 -8.76 7.86
N ALA A 189 21.06 -9.85 7.32
CA ALA A 189 21.82 -11.07 7.09
C ALA A 189 22.20 -11.23 5.60
N GLN A 190 21.24 -11.08 4.71
CA GLN A 190 21.44 -11.29 3.28
C GLN A 190 20.46 -10.42 2.48
N PRO A 191 20.75 -9.13 2.28
CA PRO A 191 19.88 -8.24 1.52
C PRO A 191 19.83 -8.69 0.04
N LEU A 192 18.61 -8.72 -0.53
CA LEU A 192 18.44 -8.83 -1.97
C LEU A 192 18.62 -7.45 -2.61
N ASP A 193 19.39 -7.41 -3.67
CA ASP A 193 19.45 -6.23 -4.53
C ASP A 193 18.11 -6.05 -5.25
N PHE A 194 17.52 -4.88 -5.11
CA PHE A 194 16.18 -4.61 -5.64
C PHE A 194 16.17 -4.61 -7.16
N GLU A 195 17.10 -3.91 -7.80
CA GLU A 195 17.12 -3.76 -9.25
C GLU A 195 17.34 -5.13 -9.91
N GLN A 196 18.33 -5.87 -9.43
CA GLN A 196 18.63 -7.21 -9.95
C GLN A 196 17.43 -8.17 -9.77
N TYR A 197 16.77 -8.12 -8.62
CA TYR A 197 15.63 -9.00 -8.35
C TYR A 197 14.42 -8.63 -9.22
N PHE A 198 14.15 -7.33 -9.38
CA PHE A 198 13.06 -6.84 -10.22
C PHE A 198 13.27 -7.17 -11.69
N GLU A 199 14.49 -6.95 -12.22
CA GLU A 199 14.85 -7.32 -13.59
C GLU A 199 14.68 -8.84 -13.83
N ALA A 200 15.13 -9.68 -12.90
CA ALA A 200 14.94 -11.14 -12.99
C ALA A 200 13.46 -11.54 -12.98
N HIS A 201 12.65 -10.87 -12.17
CA HIS A 201 11.20 -11.11 -12.16
C HIS A 201 10.57 -10.76 -13.52
N LEU A 202 10.91 -9.61 -14.09
CA LEU A 202 10.40 -9.19 -15.40
C LEU A 202 10.88 -10.14 -16.51
N ASP A 203 12.11 -10.62 -16.43
CA ASP A 203 12.63 -11.56 -17.41
C ASP A 203 11.85 -12.88 -17.39
N ILE A 204 11.63 -13.48 -16.21
CA ILE A 204 10.80 -14.68 -16.06
C ILE A 204 9.37 -14.43 -16.56
N LEU A 205 8.79 -13.30 -16.21
CA LEU A 205 7.42 -12.95 -16.58
C LEU A 205 7.22 -12.85 -18.09
N PHE A 206 8.14 -12.18 -18.78
CA PHE A 206 7.96 -11.85 -20.18
C PHE A 206 8.63 -12.85 -21.14
N ASN A 207 9.67 -13.54 -20.72
CA ASN A 207 10.46 -14.43 -21.57
C ASN A 207 10.38 -15.88 -21.15
N GLY A 208 10.08 -16.18 -19.86
CA GLY A 208 10.14 -17.51 -19.27
C GLY A 208 11.57 -17.96 -19.00
N VAL A 209 11.72 -19.18 -18.45
CA VAL A 209 13.03 -19.74 -18.08
C VAL A 209 13.57 -20.69 -19.16
N LEU A 210 12.67 -21.41 -19.83
CA LEU A 210 13.06 -22.39 -20.85
C LEU A 210 13.13 -21.75 -22.23
N LYS A 211 14.12 -22.13 -23.02
CA LYS A 211 14.17 -21.80 -24.44
C LYS A 211 12.89 -22.30 -25.12
N LYS A 212 12.27 -21.46 -25.96
CA LYS A 212 11.21 -21.92 -26.87
C LYS A 212 11.78 -23.04 -27.72
N GLN A 213 11.19 -24.24 -27.64
CA GLN A 213 11.49 -25.28 -28.61
C GLN A 213 11.03 -24.77 -29.98
N ALA A 214 11.91 -24.89 -31.00
CA ALA A 214 11.47 -24.65 -32.36
C ALA A 214 10.30 -25.59 -32.63
N ALA A 215 9.17 -25.05 -33.12
CA ALA A 215 8.08 -25.89 -33.59
C ALA A 215 8.63 -26.67 -34.81
N ASP A 216 8.67 -28.00 -34.69
CA ASP A 216 8.96 -28.92 -35.82
C ASP A 216 7.86 -28.82 -36.87
#